data_87ed23a54b94f4c2e0c53570cc99c502
#
_entry.id   87ed23a54b94f4c2e0c53570cc99c502
#
_cell.length_a   1.000
_cell.length_b   1.000
_cell.length_c   1.000
_cell.angle_alpha   90.00
_cell.angle_beta   90.00
_cell.angle_gamma   90.00
#
_symmetry.space_group_name_H-M   'P 1'
#
loop_
_entity.id
_entity.type
_entity.pdbx_description
1 polymer ?
#
loop_
_entity_poly.entity_id
_entity_poly.type
_entity_poly.pdbx_seq_one_letter_code
_entity_poly.pdbx_strand_id
1 'polypeptide(L)'
;MSLRNLEWICSPDRILPEALRRDLERELGHADFDYRVLHQTLDARHGRVRYRLQIQLSERETLPPAERQQPQHKLVRECPEVAVIGAGPAGYFAALRLIELGFKPIVLERGTDVRARRRDLVDITRHGRVNPESNYCFGEGGAGTYSDGKLYTRSSKRGSVNRILDWLIYFGAPESIAIDSRPHIGTNKLPSIIADIRAFILDCGGEVRFNSQVTDIRVEAGKMKGLQLNYSDSLSISKVILATGHSASDVFRMLIQSGLTLESKPFALGLRVEHPQSYIDQLQYHGCQLQYALPPASYQLVSQVKGRGVYSFCMCPGGIIAPCSTQQDLVVTNGWSPSKRNNPFANSGMVTEIQLGDVAQTDPDGLHTLAFQTQVERQAAQAGGGNQVAPAQRLQDFIDRKTSQGTLITSYRPGVQSVDLNEALPRFVAERLRLGFQDFHRKMKGFLHPDAVLVGVESRTSSPVRIPRDPITLQHPEALGLFPCGEGGGYAGGIVSAAIDGIRCAEALALGR
;
A
#
# COMPACT_ATOMS: atom_id res chain seq x y z
N MET A 1 4.70 41.58 4.90
CA MET A 1 4.08 40.38 5.45
C MET A 1 5.04 39.72 6.43
N SER A 2 4.75 39.77 7.73
CA SER A 2 5.57 39.07 8.75
C SER A 2 4.97 37.70 8.98
N LEU A 3 5.52 36.67 8.33
CA LEU A 3 5.12 35.28 8.54
C LEU A 3 5.90 34.69 9.71
N ARG A 4 5.19 34.12 10.67
CA ARG A 4 5.76 33.44 11.83
C ARG A 4 5.30 31.98 11.86
N ASN A 5 6.22 31.05 12.08
CA ASN A 5 5.88 29.66 12.35
C ASN A 5 5.87 29.41 13.86
N LEU A 6 4.81 28.76 14.33
CA LEU A 6 4.56 28.50 15.75
C LEU A 6 4.35 26.99 15.94
N GLU A 7 4.98 26.41 16.95
CA GLU A 7 4.61 25.09 17.46
C GLU A 7 3.56 25.27 18.56
N TRP A 8 2.42 24.57 18.41
CA TRP A 8 1.29 24.66 19.34
C TRP A 8 0.91 23.27 19.85
N ILE A 9 0.69 23.17 21.17
CA ILE A 9 0.28 21.91 21.80
C ILE A 9 -1.06 22.16 22.49
N CYS A 10 -2.07 21.38 22.12
CA CYS A 10 -3.42 21.51 22.69
C CYS A 10 -4.04 20.15 23.00
N SER A 11 -5.08 20.16 23.85
CA SER A 11 -5.94 18.99 24.06
C SER A 11 -6.84 18.73 22.85
N PRO A 12 -7.39 17.51 22.68
CA PRO A 12 -8.17 17.15 21.51
C PRO A 12 -9.42 17.99 21.26
N ASP A 13 -10.06 18.51 22.29
CA ASP A 13 -11.21 19.42 22.20
C ASP A 13 -10.85 20.83 21.69
N ARG A 14 -9.57 21.18 21.74
CA ARG A 14 -9.06 22.50 21.34
C ARG A 14 -8.52 22.57 19.91
N ILE A 15 -8.54 21.44 19.16
CA ILE A 15 -8.09 21.42 17.75
C ILE A 15 -9.11 21.99 16.77
N LEU A 16 -10.37 22.10 17.18
CA LEU A 16 -11.43 22.65 16.34
C LEU A 16 -11.08 24.11 15.97
N PRO A 17 -11.34 24.56 14.73
CA PRO A 17 -10.90 25.87 14.24
C PRO A 17 -11.28 27.04 15.16
N GLU A 18 -12.54 27.04 15.65
CA GLU A 18 -13.02 28.10 16.56
C GLU A 18 -12.33 28.07 17.93
N ALA A 19 -12.06 26.88 18.47
CA ALA A 19 -11.38 26.73 19.74
C ALA A 19 -9.91 27.11 19.63
N LEU A 20 -9.25 26.66 18.58
CA LEU A 20 -7.86 26.98 18.29
C LEU A 20 -7.68 28.48 18.05
N ARG A 21 -8.59 29.13 17.29
CA ARG A 21 -8.55 30.58 17.07
C ARG A 21 -8.64 31.35 18.39
N ARG A 22 -9.59 31.01 19.27
CA ARG A 22 -9.73 31.63 20.60
C ARG A 22 -8.48 31.48 21.48
N ASP A 23 -7.79 30.34 21.37
CA ASP A 23 -6.57 30.11 22.13
C ASP A 23 -5.42 30.96 21.59
N LEU A 24 -5.29 31.05 20.26
CA LEU A 24 -4.31 31.91 19.60
C LEU A 24 -4.60 33.41 19.89
N GLU A 25 -5.86 33.87 19.88
CA GLU A 25 -6.25 35.23 20.26
C GLU A 25 -5.81 35.58 21.69
N ARG A 26 -5.99 34.64 22.62
CA ARG A 26 -5.57 34.82 24.01
C ARG A 26 -4.04 34.90 24.15
N GLU A 27 -3.32 34.10 23.41
CA GLU A 27 -1.85 34.09 23.41
C GLU A 27 -1.25 35.35 22.77
N LEU A 28 -1.84 35.83 21.67
CA LEU A 28 -1.40 37.02 20.95
C LEU A 28 -1.86 38.33 21.58
N GLY A 29 -2.92 38.29 22.39
CA GLY A 29 -3.52 39.48 22.98
C GLY A 29 -4.39 40.32 22.05
N HIS A 30 -4.64 39.88 20.82
CA HIS A 30 -5.47 40.55 19.82
C HIS A 30 -6.09 39.55 18.84
N ALA A 31 -7.14 39.97 18.12
CA ALA A 31 -7.89 39.16 17.15
C ALA A 31 -7.47 39.38 15.68
N ASP A 32 -6.59 40.37 15.43
CA ASP A 32 -6.18 40.77 14.09
C ASP A 32 -5.00 39.91 13.59
N PHE A 33 -5.33 38.67 13.23
CA PHE A 33 -4.40 37.71 12.64
C PHE A 33 -5.13 36.68 11.77
N ASP A 34 -4.39 36.05 10.87
CA ASP A 34 -4.79 34.86 10.14
C ASP A 34 -3.81 33.72 10.42
N TYR A 35 -4.28 32.47 10.36
CA TYR A 35 -3.45 31.32 10.63
C TYR A 35 -3.78 30.12 9.73
N ARG A 36 -2.78 29.28 9.52
CA ARG A 36 -2.91 28.00 8.81
C ARG A 36 -2.16 26.90 9.55
N VAL A 37 -2.83 25.76 9.77
CA VAL A 37 -2.16 24.57 10.26
C VAL A 37 -1.39 23.93 9.11
N LEU A 38 -0.06 23.85 9.25
CA LEU A 38 0.83 23.24 8.26
C LEU A 38 1.02 21.75 8.50
N HIS A 39 0.98 21.34 9.78
CA HIS A 39 1.18 19.94 10.16
C HIS A 39 0.49 19.66 11.50
N GLN A 40 -0.11 18.46 11.63
CA GLN A 40 -0.70 18.00 12.88
C GLN A 40 -0.32 16.56 13.21
N THR A 41 -0.07 16.32 14.48
CA THR A 41 0.27 14.99 15.01
C THR A 41 -0.49 14.75 16.31
N LEU A 42 -1.19 13.62 16.38
CA LEU A 42 -1.79 13.12 17.63
C LEU A 42 -0.71 12.38 18.43
N ASP A 43 -0.43 12.86 19.63
CA ASP A 43 0.51 12.25 20.57
C ASP A 43 -0.27 11.72 21.79
N ALA A 44 -0.28 10.41 21.97
CA ALA A 44 -0.95 9.72 23.07
C ALA A 44 0.04 9.07 24.08
N ARG A 45 1.31 9.46 24.02
CA ARG A 45 2.34 8.93 24.92
C ARG A 45 2.17 9.41 26.36
N HIS A 46 2.66 8.60 27.31
CA HIS A 46 2.69 8.92 28.75
C HIS A 46 1.31 9.20 29.38
N GLY A 47 0.24 8.55 28.87
CA GLY A 47 -1.10 8.66 29.44
C GLY A 47 -1.79 10.00 29.20
N ARG A 48 -1.28 10.84 28.30
CA ARG A 48 -1.87 12.12 27.93
C ARG A 48 -2.04 12.21 26.42
N VAL A 49 -3.26 12.47 25.98
CA VAL A 49 -3.56 12.67 24.55
C VAL A 49 -3.53 14.15 24.22
N ARG A 50 -2.71 14.54 23.26
CA ARG A 50 -2.52 15.93 22.82
C ARG A 50 -2.29 15.99 21.31
N TYR A 51 -2.70 17.09 20.71
CA TYR A 51 -2.26 17.44 19.36
C TYR A 51 -1.04 18.35 19.42
N ARG A 52 -0.06 18.07 18.55
CA ARG A 52 1.06 18.95 18.22
C ARG A 52 0.82 19.51 16.83
N LEU A 53 0.74 20.82 16.74
CA LEU A 53 0.46 21.56 15.51
C LEU A 53 1.67 22.39 15.13
N GLN A 54 2.00 22.44 13.84
CA GLN A 54 2.81 23.48 13.26
C GLN A 54 1.89 24.49 12.59
N ILE A 55 1.91 25.72 13.04
CA ILE A 55 1.00 26.77 12.59
C ILE A 55 1.82 27.87 11.93
N GLN A 56 1.42 28.26 10.73
CA GLN A 56 1.85 29.50 10.09
C GLN A 56 0.87 30.59 10.48
N LEU A 57 1.38 31.70 10.94
CA LEU A 57 0.62 32.85 11.44
C LEU A 57 1.06 34.11 10.70
N SER A 58 0.08 34.95 10.35
CA SER A 58 0.26 36.29 9.81
C SER A 58 -0.51 37.29 10.68
N GLU A 59 0.19 38.33 11.18
CA GLU A 59 -0.44 39.40 11.93
C GLU A 59 -0.85 40.52 10.95
N ARG A 60 -2.09 41.00 11.10
CA ARG A 60 -2.68 42.12 10.34
C ARG A 60 -2.88 41.89 8.85
N GLU A 61 -2.61 40.72 8.32
CA GLU A 61 -2.78 40.39 6.91
C GLU A 61 -3.35 38.96 6.75
N THR A 62 -4.22 38.76 5.78
CA THR A 62 -4.73 37.44 5.42
C THR A 62 -3.64 36.60 4.75
N LEU A 63 -3.52 35.35 5.13
CA LEU A 63 -2.61 34.42 4.48
C LEU A 63 -3.08 34.12 3.05
N PRO A 64 -2.17 34.18 2.05
CA PRO A 64 -2.52 33.76 0.71
C PRO A 64 -2.97 32.29 0.71
N PRO A 65 -3.82 31.85 -0.24
CA PRO A 65 -4.16 30.44 -0.38
C PRO A 65 -2.91 29.56 -0.40
N ALA A 66 -3.01 28.32 0.10
CA ALA A 66 -1.88 27.40 0.02
C ALA A 66 -1.57 27.12 -1.45
N GLU A 67 -0.35 27.41 -1.87
CA GLU A 67 0.11 27.02 -3.21
C GLU A 67 0.20 25.50 -3.29
N ARG A 68 -0.55 24.91 -4.23
CA ARG A 68 -0.52 23.48 -4.52
C ARG A 68 -0.06 23.23 -5.95
N GLN A 69 0.80 22.25 -6.10
CA GLN A 69 1.20 21.78 -7.42
C GLN A 69 0.05 21.02 -8.07
N GLN A 70 -0.40 21.49 -9.24
CA GLN A 70 -1.41 20.79 -10.02
C GLN A 70 -0.77 20.07 -11.21
N PRO A 71 -1.33 18.92 -11.66
CA PRO A 71 -0.88 18.29 -12.89
C PRO A 71 -1.20 19.22 -14.07
N GLN A 72 -0.25 19.39 -14.99
CA GLN A 72 -0.42 20.26 -16.15
C GLN A 72 -1.27 19.55 -17.20
N HIS A 73 -2.37 20.17 -17.58
CA HIS A 73 -3.19 19.71 -18.70
C HIS A 73 -2.48 20.08 -20.02
N LYS A 74 -2.03 19.06 -20.76
CA LYS A 74 -1.37 19.21 -22.06
C LYS A 74 -1.92 18.19 -23.05
N LEU A 75 -2.31 18.65 -24.24
CA LEU A 75 -2.76 17.75 -25.31
C LEU A 75 -1.56 17.01 -25.90
N VAL A 76 -1.62 15.66 -25.90
CA VAL A 76 -0.51 14.78 -26.29
C VAL A 76 -0.89 13.77 -27.39
N ARG A 77 -2.03 13.97 -28.09
CA ARG A 77 -2.52 13.01 -29.11
C ARG A 77 -1.50 12.66 -30.18
N GLU A 78 -0.75 13.65 -30.65
CA GLU A 78 0.25 13.51 -31.72
C GLU A 78 1.70 13.43 -31.16
N CYS A 79 1.85 13.24 -29.85
CA CYS A 79 3.15 13.16 -29.22
C CYS A 79 3.71 11.72 -29.25
N PRO A 80 5.04 11.54 -29.07
CA PRO A 80 5.65 10.21 -29.01
C PRO A 80 5.01 9.32 -27.94
N GLU A 81 4.73 8.08 -28.29
CA GLU A 81 4.02 7.13 -27.46
C GLU A 81 4.95 6.44 -26.46
N VAL A 82 4.43 6.20 -25.25
CA VAL A 82 5.08 5.41 -24.20
C VAL A 82 4.06 4.45 -23.61
N ALA A 83 4.36 3.16 -23.62
CA ALA A 83 3.54 2.18 -22.92
C ALA A 83 3.82 2.21 -21.41
N VAL A 84 2.73 2.17 -20.62
CA VAL A 84 2.78 2.05 -19.17
C VAL A 84 2.01 0.80 -18.78
N ILE A 85 2.72 -0.24 -18.32
CA ILE A 85 2.11 -1.52 -17.99
C ILE A 85 1.69 -1.51 -16.51
N GLY A 86 0.38 -1.50 -16.28
CA GLY A 86 -0.27 -1.44 -14.97
C GLY A 86 -0.82 -0.06 -14.62
N ALA A 87 -2.11 -0.01 -14.29
CA ALA A 87 -2.83 1.20 -13.88
C ALA A 87 -2.83 1.42 -12.36
N GLY A 88 -1.79 0.97 -11.66
CA GLY A 88 -1.57 1.23 -10.23
C GLY A 88 -0.98 2.63 -9.97
N PRO A 89 -0.65 2.98 -8.71
CA PRO A 89 -0.09 4.29 -8.38
C PRO A 89 1.16 4.64 -9.17
N ALA A 90 2.08 3.69 -9.38
CA ALA A 90 3.28 3.93 -10.18
C ALA A 90 2.93 4.28 -11.64
N GLY A 91 2.03 3.50 -12.25
CA GLY A 91 1.65 3.70 -13.66
C GLY A 91 0.87 4.99 -13.89
N TYR A 92 -0.13 5.29 -13.07
CA TYR A 92 -0.92 6.50 -13.25
C TYR A 92 -0.12 7.79 -13.00
N PHE A 93 0.74 7.82 -11.97
CA PHE A 93 1.59 8.99 -11.75
C PHE A 93 2.71 9.11 -12.80
N ALA A 94 3.18 7.99 -13.36
CA ALA A 94 4.04 8.02 -14.54
C ALA A 94 3.31 8.61 -15.75
N ALA A 95 2.07 8.18 -16.01
CA ALA A 95 1.26 8.68 -17.12
C ALA A 95 0.97 10.19 -17.00
N LEU A 96 0.60 10.68 -15.82
CA LEU A 96 0.43 12.12 -15.57
C LEU A 96 1.72 12.90 -15.86
N ARG A 97 2.87 12.37 -15.41
CA ARG A 97 4.15 13.02 -15.64
C ARG A 97 4.59 12.98 -17.10
N LEU A 98 4.33 11.89 -17.82
CA LEU A 98 4.57 11.78 -19.26
C LEU A 98 3.79 12.84 -20.04
N ILE A 99 2.52 13.11 -19.68
CA ILE A 99 1.71 14.17 -20.27
C ILE A 99 2.38 15.54 -20.10
N GLU A 100 2.81 15.89 -18.89
CA GLU A 100 3.54 17.14 -18.63
C GLU A 100 4.82 17.25 -19.48
N LEU A 101 5.51 16.13 -19.71
CA LEU A 101 6.75 16.07 -20.49
C LEU A 101 6.51 16.00 -22.02
N GLY A 102 5.25 15.93 -22.45
CA GLY A 102 4.90 15.90 -23.88
C GLY A 102 5.01 14.54 -24.54
N PHE A 103 4.69 13.49 -23.80
CA PHE A 103 4.55 12.13 -24.32
C PHE A 103 3.10 11.66 -24.20
N LYS A 104 2.65 10.84 -25.13
CA LYS A 104 1.34 10.17 -25.10
C LYS A 104 1.46 8.87 -24.32
N PRO A 105 0.91 8.77 -23.08
CA PRO A 105 0.89 7.51 -22.35
C PRO A 105 -0.18 6.58 -22.93
N ILE A 106 0.19 5.29 -23.10
CA ILE A 106 -0.72 4.17 -23.36
C ILE A 106 -0.67 3.27 -22.14
N VAL A 107 -1.63 3.42 -21.24
CA VAL A 107 -1.72 2.63 -20.02
C VAL A 107 -2.41 1.31 -20.33
N LEU A 108 -1.76 0.19 -20.04
CA LEU A 108 -2.25 -1.17 -20.26
C LEU A 108 -2.53 -1.82 -18.90
N GLU A 109 -3.78 -2.09 -18.61
CA GLU A 109 -4.21 -2.74 -17.37
C GLU A 109 -4.86 -4.10 -17.70
N ARG A 110 -4.35 -5.17 -17.04
CA ARG A 110 -4.87 -6.52 -17.25
C ARG A 110 -6.30 -6.70 -16.77
N GLY A 111 -6.64 -6.04 -15.64
CA GLY A 111 -7.94 -6.13 -15.03
C GLY A 111 -8.94 -5.11 -15.55
N THR A 112 -10.03 -4.98 -14.82
CA THR A 112 -11.16 -4.14 -15.15
C THR A 112 -11.06 -2.76 -14.49
N ASP A 113 -11.91 -1.81 -14.91
CA ASP A 113 -12.07 -0.51 -14.27
C ASP A 113 -12.62 -0.63 -12.83
N VAL A 114 -12.52 0.44 -12.04
CA VAL A 114 -12.92 0.45 -10.62
C VAL A 114 -14.39 0.05 -10.37
N ARG A 115 -15.30 0.20 -11.33
CA ARG A 115 -16.73 -0.19 -11.17
C ARG A 115 -16.89 -1.69 -11.40
N ALA A 116 -16.36 -2.20 -12.52
CA ALA A 116 -16.42 -3.62 -12.86
C ALA A 116 -15.67 -4.46 -11.82
N ARG A 117 -14.47 -4.01 -11.41
CA ARG A 117 -13.64 -4.66 -10.40
C ARG A 117 -14.37 -4.92 -9.07
N ARG A 118 -15.34 -4.06 -8.67
CA ARG A 118 -16.16 -4.31 -7.47
C ARG A 118 -16.91 -5.64 -7.52
N ARG A 119 -17.34 -6.10 -8.69
CA ARG A 119 -18.03 -7.38 -8.86
C ARG A 119 -17.08 -8.54 -8.61
N ASP A 120 -15.84 -8.46 -9.14
CA ASP A 120 -14.80 -9.45 -8.93
C ASP A 120 -14.43 -9.55 -7.43
N LEU A 121 -14.38 -8.40 -6.73
CA LEU A 121 -14.13 -8.38 -5.28
C LEU A 121 -15.30 -8.96 -4.45
N VAL A 122 -16.53 -8.83 -4.91
CA VAL A 122 -17.68 -9.48 -4.28
C VAL A 122 -17.59 -11.00 -4.48
N ASP A 123 -17.20 -11.47 -5.66
CA ASP A 123 -17.06 -12.88 -5.96
C ASP A 123 -16.02 -13.58 -5.08
N ILE A 124 -14.83 -12.99 -4.92
CA ILE A 124 -13.83 -13.55 -4.02
C ILE A 124 -14.27 -13.50 -2.56
N THR A 125 -14.95 -12.41 -2.15
CA THR A 125 -15.32 -12.20 -0.75
C THR A 125 -16.51 -13.08 -0.32
N ARG A 126 -17.50 -13.30 -1.20
CA ARG A 126 -18.74 -14.04 -0.90
C ARG A 126 -18.71 -15.49 -1.35
N HIS A 127 -18.04 -15.77 -2.44
CA HIS A 127 -18.10 -17.05 -3.11
C HIS A 127 -16.75 -17.77 -3.17
N GLY A 128 -15.67 -17.12 -2.67
CA GLY A 128 -14.31 -17.68 -2.70
C GLY A 128 -13.77 -17.90 -4.11
N ARG A 129 -14.31 -17.20 -5.14
CA ARG A 129 -13.89 -17.33 -6.53
C ARG A 129 -12.95 -16.21 -6.91
N VAL A 130 -11.73 -16.56 -7.29
CA VAL A 130 -10.69 -15.61 -7.69
C VAL A 130 -10.73 -15.41 -9.21
N ASN A 131 -10.92 -14.16 -9.65
CA ASN A 131 -10.63 -13.78 -11.03
C ASN A 131 -9.12 -13.49 -11.11
N PRO A 132 -8.31 -14.26 -11.87
CA PRO A 132 -6.86 -14.09 -11.92
C PRO A 132 -6.44 -12.76 -12.55
N GLU A 133 -7.29 -12.15 -13.38
CA GLU A 133 -6.98 -10.88 -14.05
C GLU A 133 -7.55 -9.65 -13.33
N SER A 134 -8.56 -9.82 -12.44
CA SER A 134 -9.20 -8.72 -11.74
C SER A 134 -9.57 -9.13 -10.30
N ASN A 135 -8.84 -8.60 -9.31
CA ASN A 135 -8.95 -8.99 -7.90
C ASN A 135 -8.43 -7.84 -7.00
N TYR A 136 -8.06 -8.10 -5.73
CA TYR A 136 -7.51 -7.08 -4.84
C TYR A 136 -6.13 -6.55 -5.26
N CYS A 137 -5.38 -7.28 -6.10
CA CYS A 137 -4.05 -6.89 -6.57
C CYS A 137 -4.08 -6.26 -7.96
N PHE A 138 -4.94 -6.75 -8.85
CA PHE A 138 -5.05 -6.37 -10.26
C PHE A 138 -6.37 -5.66 -10.56
N GLY A 139 -6.35 -4.80 -11.57
CA GLY A 139 -7.42 -3.89 -11.95
C GLY A 139 -7.07 -2.44 -11.65
N GLU A 140 -7.87 -1.53 -12.12
CA GLU A 140 -7.63 -0.09 -12.05
C GLU A 140 -7.28 0.41 -10.64
N GLY A 141 -6.20 1.16 -10.54
CA GLY A 141 -5.62 1.67 -9.29
C GLY A 141 -4.79 0.63 -8.52
N GLY A 142 -4.67 -0.62 -9.03
CA GLY A 142 -3.86 -1.68 -8.44
C GLY A 142 -4.28 -2.07 -7.02
N ALA A 143 -3.34 -2.62 -6.24
CA ALA A 143 -3.58 -3.00 -4.84
C ALA A 143 -3.90 -1.79 -3.91
N GLY A 144 -3.57 -0.57 -4.35
CA GLY A 144 -3.83 0.66 -3.60
C GLY A 144 -5.30 1.04 -3.49
N THR A 145 -6.11 0.78 -4.53
CA THR A 145 -7.51 1.24 -4.63
C THR A 145 -8.40 0.74 -3.50
N TYR A 146 -8.28 -0.54 -3.17
CA TYR A 146 -9.07 -1.20 -2.12
C TYR A 146 -8.21 -1.53 -0.90
N SER A 147 -7.38 -0.57 -0.47
CA SER A 147 -6.55 -0.62 0.74
C SER A 147 -7.03 0.42 1.77
N ASP A 148 -6.33 0.54 2.90
CA ASP A 148 -6.54 1.66 3.83
C ASP A 148 -6.19 3.03 3.19
N GLY A 149 -5.42 3.03 2.12
CA GLY A 149 -5.01 4.26 1.45
C GLY A 149 -4.04 5.10 2.28
N LYS A 150 -3.12 4.44 3.00
CA LYS A 150 -2.04 5.11 3.72
C LYS A 150 -1.11 5.83 2.77
N LEU A 151 -0.82 7.08 3.06
CA LEU A 151 0.04 7.93 2.25
C LEU A 151 1.38 8.25 2.93
N TYR A 152 1.59 7.74 4.13
CA TYR A 152 2.86 7.92 4.83
C TYR A 152 3.98 7.10 4.16
N THR A 153 5.12 7.75 3.91
CA THR A 153 6.34 7.11 3.43
C THR A 153 7.58 7.67 4.13
N ARG A 154 8.60 6.83 4.31
CA ARG A 154 9.93 7.27 4.76
C ARG A 154 10.85 7.64 3.59
N SER A 155 10.39 7.46 2.36
CA SER A 155 11.20 7.61 1.14
C SER A 155 11.15 9.05 0.58
N SER A 156 11.32 10.06 1.42
CA SER A 156 11.29 11.48 1.01
C SER A 156 12.51 11.91 0.17
N LYS A 157 13.63 11.17 0.25
CA LYS A 157 14.86 11.51 -0.49
C LYS A 157 14.79 11.24 -2.01
N ARG A 158 13.79 10.47 -2.47
CA ARG A 158 13.68 10.04 -3.88
C ARG A 158 12.80 10.95 -4.73
N GLY A 159 12.03 11.84 -4.13
CA GLY A 159 11.13 12.78 -4.83
C GLY A 159 10.18 13.48 -3.87
N SER A 160 9.41 14.43 -4.39
CA SER A 160 8.50 15.26 -3.60
C SER A 160 7.24 14.48 -3.19
N VAL A 161 7.10 14.21 -1.90
CA VAL A 161 5.87 13.66 -1.31
C VAL A 161 4.73 14.67 -1.47
N ASN A 162 5.01 15.96 -1.29
CA ASN A 162 4.00 17.01 -1.38
C ASN A 162 3.34 17.06 -2.77
N ARG A 163 4.12 16.90 -3.85
CA ARG A 163 3.55 16.82 -5.21
C ARG A 163 2.51 15.70 -5.33
N ILE A 164 2.79 14.52 -4.76
CA ILE A 164 1.84 13.40 -4.80
C ILE A 164 0.57 13.73 -4.02
N LEU A 165 0.71 14.33 -2.82
CA LEU A 165 -0.44 14.73 -2.00
C LEU A 165 -1.25 15.82 -2.69
N ASP A 166 -0.60 16.83 -3.27
CA ASP A 166 -1.24 17.92 -4.00
C ASP A 166 -2.02 17.40 -5.22
N TRP A 167 -1.44 16.48 -5.99
CA TRP A 167 -2.13 15.87 -7.12
C TRP A 167 -3.32 15.01 -6.67
N LEU A 168 -3.20 14.25 -5.58
CA LEU A 168 -4.33 13.52 -5.02
C LEU A 168 -5.45 14.47 -4.55
N ILE A 169 -5.11 15.61 -3.95
CA ILE A 169 -6.09 16.64 -3.56
C ILE A 169 -6.76 17.25 -4.79
N TYR A 170 -6.00 17.55 -5.85
CA TYR A 170 -6.54 18.01 -7.12
C TYR A 170 -7.61 17.05 -7.67
N PHE A 171 -7.40 15.73 -7.54
CA PHE A 171 -8.35 14.69 -7.93
C PHE A 171 -9.37 14.31 -6.83
N GLY A 172 -9.62 15.18 -5.85
CA GLY A 172 -10.69 15.04 -4.87
C GLY A 172 -10.35 14.34 -3.56
N ALA A 173 -9.07 14.14 -3.26
CA ALA A 173 -8.69 13.72 -1.90
C ALA A 173 -8.92 14.86 -0.89
N PRO A 174 -9.20 14.55 0.39
CA PRO A 174 -9.43 15.58 1.39
C PRO A 174 -8.14 16.39 1.67
N GLU A 175 -8.29 17.70 1.89
CA GLU A 175 -7.20 18.63 2.23
C GLU A 175 -6.37 18.18 3.45
N SER A 176 -7.00 17.47 4.38
CA SER A 176 -6.34 16.97 5.59
C SER A 176 -5.14 16.07 5.32
N ILE A 177 -5.07 15.42 4.15
CA ILE A 177 -3.91 14.57 3.83
C ILE A 177 -2.59 15.35 3.72
N ALA A 178 -2.65 16.65 3.45
CA ALA A 178 -1.47 17.52 3.39
C ALA A 178 -0.95 17.94 4.77
N ILE A 179 -1.79 17.86 5.79
CA ILE A 179 -1.47 18.33 7.15
C ILE A 179 -1.25 17.17 8.13
N ASP A 180 -1.93 16.04 7.95
CA ASP A 180 -1.83 14.91 8.86
C ASP A 180 -0.46 14.24 8.80
N SER A 181 0.14 13.96 9.96
CA SER A 181 1.41 13.21 10.05
C SER A 181 1.30 11.77 9.55
N ARG A 182 0.10 11.20 9.57
CA ARG A 182 -0.21 9.85 9.07
C ARG A 182 -1.44 9.88 8.17
N PRO A 183 -1.34 10.53 7.00
CA PRO A 183 -2.48 10.73 6.12
C PRO A 183 -2.99 9.42 5.54
N HIS A 184 -4.31 9.32 5.38
CA HIS A 184 -4.98 8.23 4.70
C HIS A 184 -6.23 8.72 3.98
N ILE A 185 -6.67 7.99 2.97
CA ILE A 185 -7.87 8.34 2.18
C ILE A 185 -9.03 7.40 2.50
N GLY A 186 -8.78 6.12 2.57
CA GLY A 186 -9.78 5.07 2.79
C GLY A 186 -10.35 4.47 1.50
N THR A 187 -10.65 3.18 1.58
CA THR A 187 -11.05 2.35 0.43
C THR A 187 -12.34 2.81 -0.27
N ASN A 188 -13.20 3.57 0.39
CA ASN A 188 -14.46 4.07 -0.18
C ASN A 188 -14.29 5.34 -1.01
N LYS A 189 -13.19 6.11 -0.84
CA LYS A 189 -12.92 7.34 -1.58
C LYS A 189 -11.92 7.15 -2.73
N LEU A 190 -10.96 6.25 -2.58
CA LEU A 190 -9.93 5.99 -3.59
C LEU A 190 -10.49 5.69 -4.98
N PRO A 191 -11.58 4.88 -5.17
CA PRO A 191 -12.08 4.59 -6.50
C PRO A 191 -12.52 5.80 -7.32
N SER A 192 -13.10 6.84 -6.70
CA SER A 192 -13.45 8.08 -7.42
C SER A 192 -12.22 8.85 -7.86
N ILE A 193 -11.25 9.02 -6.95
CA ILE A 193 -9.98 9.71 -7.24
C ILE A 193 -9.24 9.04 -8.42
N ILE A 194 -9.21 7.71 -8.42
CA ILE A 194 -8.58 6.93 -9.50
C ILE A 194 -9.32 7.11 -10.83
N ALA A 195 -10.65 7.13 -10.81
CA ALA A 195 -11.47 7.40 -12.00
C ALA A 195 -11.23 8.81 -12.55
N ASP A 196 -11.07 9.81 -11.68
CA ASP A 196 -10.79 11.20 -12.08
C ASP A 196 -9.38 11.34 -12.67
N ILE A 197 -8.37 10.61 -12.15
CA ILE A 197 -7.04 10.53 -12.77
C ILE A 197 -7.14 9.93 -14.17
N ARG A 198 -7.89 8.84 -14.36
CA ARG A 198 -8.12 8.27 -15.69
C ARG A 198 -8.77 9.26 -16.64
N ALA A 199 -9.85 9.92 -16.19
CA ALA A 199 -10.55 10.91 -17.00
C ALA A 199 -9.60 12.03 -17.48
N PHE A 200 -8.74 12.52 -16.61
CA PHE A 200 -7.71 13.51 -16.94
C PHE A 200 -6.72 13.00 -18.00
N ILE A 201 -6.23 11.76 -17.86
CA ILE A 201 -5.31 11.15 -18.85
C ILE A 201 -5.96 11.07 -20.22
N LEU A 202 -7.24 10.64 -20.28
CA LEU A 202 -8.00 10.54 -21.53
C LEU A 202 -8.27 11.92 -22.16
N ASP A 203 -8.62 12.91 -21.34
CA ASP A 203 -8.88 14.27 -21.79
C ASP A 203 -7.62 14.92 -22.39
N CYS A 204 -6.46 14.65 -21.84
CA CYS A 204 -5.17 15.06 -22.41
C CYS A 204 -4.80 14.31 -23.70
N GLY A 205 -5.56 13.29 -24.11
CA GLY A 205 -5.31 12.50 -25.33
C GLY A 205 -4.42 11.30 -25.13
N GLY A 206 -4.14 10.89 -23.89
CA GLY A 206 -3.57 9.59 -23.55
C GLY A 206 -4.59 8.46 -23.72
N GLU A 207 -4.16 7.23 -23.51
CA GLU A 207 -5.01 6.04 -23.60
C GLU A 207 -4.94 5.22 -22.31
N VAL A 208 -6.08 4.61 -21.94
CA VAL A 208 -6.16 3.62 -20.86
C VAL A 208 -6.95 2.42 -21.38
N ARG A 209 -6.27 1.27 -21.49
CA ARG A 209 -6.85 0.04 -22.03
C ARG A 209 -6.97 -0.98 -20.91
N PHE A 210 -8.18 -1.37 -20.56
CA PHE A 210 -8.49 -2.45 -19.64
C PHE A 210 -8.57 -3.79 -20.35
N ASN A 211 -8.54 -4.90 -19.59
CA ASN A 211 -8.50 -6.27 -20.11
C ASN A 211 -7.36 -6.45 -21.13
N SER A 212 -6.24 -5.79 -20.88
CA SER A 212 -5.08 -5.72 -21.75
C SER A 212 -3.86 -6.27 -21.02
N GLN A 213 -3.80 -7.59 -20.87
CA GLN A 213 -2.69 -8.29 -20.25
C GLN A 213 -1.49 -8.28 -21.21
N VAL A 214 -0.33 -7.81 -20.74
CA VAL A 214 0.93 -7.99 -21.44
C VAL A 214 1.41 -9.42 -21.17
N THR A 215 1.48 -10.22 -22.22
CA THR A 215 1.80 -11.65 -22.15
C THR A 215 3.21 -11.98 -22.62
N ASP A 216 3.85 -11.04 -23.35
CA ASP A 216 5.25 -11.13 -23.74
C ASP A 216 5.83 -9.76 -24.08
N ILE A 217 7.18 -9.65 -24.06
CA ILE A 217 7.93 -8.48 -24.51
C ILE A 217 8.88 -8.88 -25.63
N ARG A 218 8.96 -8.05 -26.66
CA ARG A 218 9.91 -8.27 -27.76
C ARG A 218 11.14 -7.40 -27.55
N VAL A 219 12.28 -8.06 -27.30
CA VAL A 219 13.59 -7.43 -27.16
C VAL A 219 14.48 -7.94 -28.31
N GLU A 220 15.05 -7.04 -29.09
CA GLU A 220 15.97 -7.38 -30.21
C GLU A 220 17.25 -6.56 -30.05
N ALA A 221 18.40 -7.24 -30.09
CA ALA A 221 19.71 -6.64 -29.87
C ALA A 221 19.78 -5.74 -28.63
N GLY A 222 19.18 -6.20 -27.52
CA GLY A 222 19.16 -5.47 -26.23
C GLY A 222 18.26 -4.22 -26.20
N LYS A 223 17.30 -4.08 -27.13
CA LYS A 223 16.40 -2.94 -27.22
C LYS A 223 14.94 -3.40 -27.29
N MET A 224 14.08 -2.70 -26.58
CA MET A 224 12.63 -2.89 -26.67
C MET A 224 12.13 -2.61 -28.09
N LYS A 225 11.28 -3.50 -28.63
CA LYS A 225 10.64 -3.40 -29.93
C LYS A 225 9.13 -3.46 -29.89
N GLY A 226 8.56 -4.07 -28.85
CA GLY A 226 7.11 -4.19 -28.76
C GLY A 226 6.66 -5.05 -27.58
N LEU A 227 5.35 -5.15 -27.48
CA LEU A 227 4.63 -5.93 -26.48
C LEU A 227 3.66 -6.87 -27.17
N GLN A 228 3.46 -8.07 -26.62
CA GLN A 228 2.36 -8.96 -26.96
C GLN A 228 1.25 -8.77 -25.94
N LEU A 229 0.00 -8.63 -26.41
CA LEU A 229 -1.18 -8.44 -25.56
C LEU A 229 -2.14 -9.61 -25.74
N ASN A 230 -2.66 -10.13 -24.65
CA ASN A 230 -3.70 -11.16 -24.64
C ASN A 230 -3.40 -12.38 -25.53
N TYR A 231 -2.11 -12.71 -25.75
CA TYR A 231 -1.61 -13.76 -26.65
C TYR A 231 -1.93 -13.57 -28.15
N SER A 232 -2.64 -12.54 -28.56
CA SER A 232 -3.10 -12.33 -29.95
C SER A 232 -2.63 -11.00 -30.55
N ASP A 233 -2.70 -9.93 -29.80
CA ASP A 233 -2.47 -8.58 -30.30
C ASP A 233 -1.03 -8.14 -30.03
N SER A 234 -0.45 -7.35 -30.91
CA SER A 234 0.89 -6.80 -30.76
C SER A 234 0.89 -5.28 -30.80
N LEU A 235 1.70 -4.67 -29.94
CA LEU A 235 1.94 -3.23 -29.90
C LEU A 235 3.41 -2.96 -30.21
N SER A 236 3.71 -2.32 -31.33
CA SER A 236 5.06 -1.89 -31.68
C SER A 236 5.41 -0.65 -30.87
N ILE A 237 6.32 -0.78 -29.91
CA ILE A 237 6.70 0.31 -29.00
C ILE A 237 8.10 0.08 -28.45
N SER A 238 8.88 1.17 -28.32
CA SER A 238 10.28 1.09 -27.90
C SER A 238 10.55 1.66 -26.50
N LYS A 239 9.55 2.28 -25.87
CA LYS A 239 9.66 2.86 -24.53
C LYS A 239 8.54 2.34 -23.65
N VAL A 240 8.89 1.64 -22.57
CA VAL A 240 7.96 0.90 -21.71
C VAL A 240 8.28 1.15 -20.25
N ILE A 241 7.32 1.66 -19.47
CA ILE A 241 7.38 1.71 -18.01
C ILE A 241 6.64 0.49 -17.46
N LEU A 242 7.37 -0.41 -16.78
CA LEU A 242 6.82 -1.65 -16.22
C LEU A 242 6.41 -1.44 -14.76
N ALA A 243 5.12 -1.20 -14.53
CA ALA A 243 4.53 -0.82 -13.24
C ALA A 243 3.49 -1.84 -12.73
N THR A 244 3.72 -3.13 -12.92
CA THR A 244 2.77 -4.24 -12.72
C THR A 244 2.47 -4.62 -11.28
N GLY A 245 3.18 -4.02 -10.30
CA GLY A 245 3.06 -4.38 -8.89
C GLY A 245 3.74 -5.73 -8.56
N HIS A 246 3.86 -6.03 -7.26
CA HIS A 246 4.65 -7.17 -6.79
C HIS A 246 3.89 -8.51 -6.79
N SER A 247 2.59 -8.50 -7.10
CA SER A 247 1.76 -9.71 -7.13
C SER A 247 1.71 -10.38 -8.50
N ALA A 248 2.28 -9.76 -9.55
CA ALA A 248 2.29 -10.25 -10.92
C ALA A 248 3.43 -11.27 -11.14
N SER A 249 3.31 -12.45 -10.52
CA SER A 249 4.32 -13.51 -10.60
C SER A 249 4.52 -14.05 -12.02
N ASP A 250 3.49 -14.04 -12.84
CA ASP A 250 3.51 -14.37 -14.25
C ASP A 250 4.41 -13.42 -15.06
N VAL A 251 4.39 -12.13 -14.75
CA VAL A 251 5.26 -11.14 -15.39
C VAL A 251 6.74 -11.42 -15.09
N PHE A 252 7.08 -11.80 -13.87
CA PHE A 252 8.47 -12.15 -13.53
C PHE A 252 8.96 -13.34 -14.36
N ARG A 253 8.13 -14.39 -14.51
CA ARG A 253 8.47 -15.56 -15.33
C ARG A 253 8.53 -15.22 -16.82
N MET A 254 7.60 -14.40 -17.32
CA MET A 254 7.62 -13.89 -18.69
C MET A 254 8.95 -13.16 -18.99
N LEU A 255 9.41 -12.29 -18.11
CA LEU A 255 10.66 -11.56 -18.31
C LEU A 255 11.88 -12.50 -18.40
N ILE A 256 11.93 -13.55 -17.56
CA ILE A 256 12.99 -14.57 -17.64
C ILE A 256 12.91 -15.34 -18.97
N GLN A 257 11.71 -15.74 -19.38
CA GLN A 257 11.50 -16.43 -20.66
C GLN A 257 11.89 -15.57 -21.85
N SER A 258 11.75 -14.24 -21.74
CA SER A 258 12.24 -13.27 -22.73
C SER A 258 13.75 -13.01 -22.63
N GLY A 259 14.49 -13.77 -21.80
CA GLY A 259 15.94 -13.71 -21.67
C GLY A 259 16.47 -12.61 -20.74
N LEU A 260 15.63 -12.02 -19.88
CA LEU A 260 16.05 -10.97 -18.94
C LEU A 260 16.40 -11.55 -17.57
N THR A 261 17.46 -11.02 -16.96
CA THR A 261 17.91 -11.40 -15.64
C THR A 261 17.08 -10.70 -14.56
N LEU A 262 16.58 -11.46 -13.57
CA LEU A 262 15.91 -10.99 -12.37
C LEU A 262 16.67 -11.46 -11.13
N GLU A 263 16.42 -10.80 -9.99
CA GLU A 263 17.09 -11.11 -8.72
C GLU A 263 16.07 -11.52 -7.67
N SER A 264 16.32 -12.61 -6.95
CA SER A 264 15.62 -12.93 -5.70
C SER A 264 15.91 -11.84 -4.65
N LYS A 265 14.91 -11.43 -3.90
CA LYS A 265 15.00 -10.34 -2.93
C LYS A 265 14.40 -10.75 -1.58
N PRO A 266 15.01 -10.36 -0.44
CA PRO A 266 14.40 -10.50 0.87
C PRO A 266 13.03 -9.83 0.93
N PHE A 267 12.10 -10.46 1.67
CA PHE A 267 10.76 -9.94 1.91
C PHE A 267 10.32 -10.24 3.36
N ALA A 268 9.06 -10.03 3.71
CA ALA A 268 8.56 -10.40 5.02
C ALA A 268 7.25 -11.19 4.90
N LEU A 269 7.06 -12.13 5.81
CA LEU A 269 5.96 -13.08 5.80
C LEU A 269 5.46 -13.34 7.22
N GLY A 270 4.15 -13.56 7.37
CA GLY A 270 3.55 -13.87 8.65
C GLY A 270 2.05 -14.06 8.60
N LEU A 271 1.38 -13.49 9.59
CA LEU A 271 -0.04 -13.64 9.83
C LEU A 271 -0.69 -12.26 10.00
N ARG A 272 -1.98 -12.16 9.82
CA ARG A 272 -2.74 -10.98 10.20
C ARG A 272 -3.43 -11.19 11.54
N VAL A 273 -3.15 -10.31 12.51
CA VAL A 273 -3.83 -10.30 13.80
C VAL A 273 -5.01 -9.35 13.76
N GLU A 274 -6.11 -9.74 14.37
CA GLU A 274 -7.31 -8.92 14.54
C GLU A 274 -7.69 -8.83 16.02
N HIS A 275 -7.93 -7.60 16.49
CA HIS A 275 -8.39 -7.27 17.84
C HIS A 275 -9.69 -6.47 17.76
N PRO A 276 -10.55 -6.45 18.81
CA PRO A 276 -11.60 -5.43 18.93
C PRO A 276 -10.99 -4.01 18.87
N GLN A 277 -11.52 -3.12 18.03
CA GLN A 277 -10.99 -1.75 17.91
C GLN A 277 -11.12 -0.98 19.22
N SER A 278 -12.25 -1.11 19.91
CA SER A 278 -12.48 -0.45 21.20
C SER A 278 -11.42 -0.82 22.25
N TYR A 279 -10.95 -2.05 22.22
CA TYR A 279 -9.88 -2.50 23.09
C TYR A 279 -8.53 -1.84 22.74
N ILE A 280 -8.21 -1.75 21.46
CA ILE A 280 -6.98 -1.04 21.00
C ILE A 280 -7.08 0.46 21.34
N ASP A 281 -8.25 1.08 21.21
CA ASP A 281 -8.47 2.46 21.62
C ASP A 281 -8.19 2.66 23.12
N GLN A 282 -8.70 1.76 23.97
CA GLN A 282 -8.45 1.80 25.40
C GLN A 282 -6.96 1.68 25.73
N LEU A 283 -6.25 0.74 25.09
CA LEU A 283 -4.81 0.54 25.32
C LEU A 283 -3.98 1.75 24.89
N GLN A 284 -4.27 2.33 23.74
CA GLN A 284 -3.47 3.40 23.15
C GLN A 284 -3.80 4.77 23.74
N TYR A 285 -5.05 5.01 24.11
CA TYR A 285 -5.52 6.29 24.66
C TYR A 285 -5.66 6.30 26.18
N HIS A 286 -5.34 5.19 26.85
CA HIS A 286 -5.34 5.09 28.33
C HIS A 286 -6.67 5.53 28.96
N GLY A 287 -7.80 5.25 28.30
CA GLY A 287 -9.13 5.66 28.74
C GLY A 287 -9.59 7.06 28.31
N CYS A 288 -8.71 7.89 27.74
CA CYS A 288 -9.06 9.25 27.29
C CYS A 288 -10.08 9.28 26.13
N GLN A 289 -10.27 8.18 25.39
CA GLN A 289 -11.28 8.08 24.33
C GLN A 289 -12.72 8.28 24.85
N LEU A 290 -12.96 8.11 26.14
CA LEU A 290 -14.26 8.39 26.78
C LEU A 290 -14.52 9.88 26.98
N GLN A 291 -13.47 10.71 26.93
CA GLN A 291 -13.55 12.17 27.15
C GLN A 291 -13.52 12.95 25.84
N TYR A 292 -12.89 12.41 24.79
CA TYR A 292 -12.65 13.09 23.53
C TYR A 292 -13.08 12.23 22.34
N ALA A 293 -13.60 12.87 21.31
CA ALA A 293 -13.85 12.23 20.00
C ALA A 293 -12.51 12.01 19.26
N LEU A 294 -11.78 10.96 19.65
CA LEU A 294 -10.50 10.61 19.06
C LEU A 294 -10.67 9.71 17.82
N PRO A 295 -9.76 9.78 16.85
CA PRO A 295 -9.77 8.83 15.74
C PRO A 295 -9.45 7.41 16.25
N PRO A 296 -9.93 6.35 15.56
CA PRO A 296 -9.60 4.98 15.95
C PRO A 296 -8.08 4.78 16.08
N ALA A 297 -7.66 4.23 17.20
CA ALA A 297 -6.26 4.12 17.57
C ALA A 297 -5.50 3.13 16.67
N SER A 298 -4.26 3.44 16.43
CA SER A 298 -3.31 2.57 15.74
C SER A 298 -2.07 2.31 16.59
N TYR A 299 -1.39 1.21 16.30
CA TYR A 299 -0.11 0.89 16.94
C TYR A 299 0.96 0.53 15.93
N GLN A 300 2.21 0.62 16.35
CA GLN A 300 3.36 0.15 15.61
C GLN A 300 4.28 -0.59 16.57
N LEU A 301 4.53 -1.87 16.30
CA LEU A 301 5.34 -2.75 17.13
C LEU A 301 6.50 -3.31 16.31
N VAL A 302 7.66 -3.39 16.93
CA VAL A 302 8.86 -3.98 16.33
C VAL A 302 9.65 -4.71 17.40
N SER A 303 10.20 -5.86 17.03
CA SER A 303 11.08 -6.68 17.87
C SER A 303 12.21 -7.28 17.05
N GLN A 304 13.29 -7.65 17.71
CA GLN A 304 14.36 -8.44 17.14
C GLN A 304 14.34 -9.84 17.77
N VAL A 305 14.19 -10.86 16.92
CA VAL A 305 14.11 -12.26 17.33
C VAL A 305 15.14 -13.07 16.54
N LYS A 306 16.12 -13.65 17.23
CA LYS A 306 17.17 -14.46 16.61
C LYS A 306 17.84 -13.76 15.41
N GLY A 307 18.13 -12.48 15.54
CA GLY A 307 18.79 -11.68 14.49
C GLY A 307 17.89 -11.31 13.30
N ARG A 308 16.57 -11.47 13.42
CA ARG A 308 15.57 -11.08 12.41
C ARG A 308 14.53 -10.12 12.99
N GLY A 309 14.12 -9.16 12.19
CA GLY A 309 13.01 -8.28 12.53
C GLY A 309 11.68 -9.04 12.58
N VAL A 310 10.88 -8.78 13.62
CA VAL A 310 9.46 -9.12 13.71
C VAL A 310 8.72 -7.83 13.96
N TYR A 311 7.72 -7.50 13.14
CA TYR A 311 7.08 -6.21 13.22
C TYR A 311 5.63 -6.19 12.75
N SER A 312 4.90 -5.18 13.23
CA SER A 312 3.56 -4.87 12.71
C SER A 312 3.67 -4.22 11.33
N PHE A 313 2.90 -4.73 10.39
CA PHE A 313 2.86 -4.26 9.01
C PHE A 313 1.45 -3.86 8.64
N CYS A 314 1.30 -2.69 8.01
CA CYS A 314 0.01 -2.20 7.49
C CYS A 314 -1.16 -2.36 8.49
N MET A 315 -1.00 -1.84 9.73
CA MET A 315 -2.06 -1.82 10.71
C MET A 315 -3.24 -0.96 10.21
N CYS A 316 -4.44 -1.53 10.22
CA CYS A 316 -5.69 -0.96 9.70
C CYS A 316 -6.69 -0.77 10.83
N PRO A 317 -6.76 0.42 11.45
CA PRO A 317 -7.75 0.72 12.49
C PRO A 317 -9.15 0.73 11.90
N GLY A 318 -10.14 0.23 12.65
CA GLY A 318 -11.54 0.17 12.21
C GLY A 318 -11.67 -0.44 10.82
N GLY A 319 -10.90 -1.48 10.54
CA GLY A 319 -10.79 -2.12 9.24
C GLY A 319 -11.29 -3.56 9.21
N ILE A 320 -11.06 -4.24 8.11
CA ILE A 320 -11.32 -5.67 7.94
C ILE A 320 -10.12 -6.36 7.30
N ILE A 321 -10.06 -7.69 7.46
CA ILE A 321 -9.15 -8.55 6.72
C ILE A 321 -9.77 -8.90 5.37
N ALA A 322 -8.99 -8.78 4.29
CA ALA A 322 -9.42 -9.04 2.91
C ALA A 322 -8.69 -10.22 2.29
N PRO A 323 -9.37 -11.01 1.41
CA PRO A 323 -8.75 -12.07 0.62
C PRO A 323 -8.02 -11.46 -0.58
N CYS A 324 -6.69 -11.45 -0.55
CA CYS A 324 -5.87 -10.79 -1.57
C CYS A 324 -5.14 -11.76 -2.51
N SER A 325 -5.71 -12.96 -2.71
CA SER A 325 -5.17 -13.95 -3.63
C SER A 325 -5.34 -13.53 -5.10
N THR A 326 -4.39 -13.94 -5.93
CA THR A 326 -4.41 -13.74 -7.38
C THR A 326 -4.69 -15.03 -8.14
N GLN A 327 -4.71 -16.17 -7.44
CA GLN A 327 -4.99 -17.51 -8.00
C GLN A 327 -5.88 -18.27 -7.03
N GLN A 328 -6.68 -19.20 -7.56
CA GLN A 328 -7.68 -19.94 -6.80
C GLN A 328 -7.08 -20.88 -5.75
N ASP A 329 -5.91 -21.43 -6.02
CA ASP A 329 -5.18 -22.38 -5.17
C ASP A 329 -4.28 -21.72 -4.10
N LEU A 330 -4.36 -20.41 -3.96
CA LEU A 330 -3.59 -19.64 -2.97
C LEU A 330 -4.52 -18.98 -1.95
N VAL A 331 -4.03 -18.76 -0.74
CA VAL A 331 -4.69 -17.90 0.27
C VAL A 331 -3.70 -16.83 0.73
N VAL A 332 -4.10 -15.58 0.54
CA VAL A 332 -3.35 -14.40 0.95
C VAL A 332 -4.29 -13.45 1.68
N THR A 333 -3.87 -12.98 2.84
CA THR A 333 -4.62 -11.99 3.61
C THR A 333 -3.94 -10.62 3.54
N ASN A 334 -4.75 -9.57 3.52
CA ASN A 334 -4.32 -8.19 3.70
C ASN A 334 -5.41 -7.44 4.48
N GLY A 335 -5.24 -6.16 4.76
CA GLY A 335 -6.24 -5.36 5.47
C GLY A 335 -6.56 -4.06 4.75
N TRP A 336 -7.80 -3.60 4.93
CA TRP A 336 -8.21 -2.29 4.50
C TRP A 336 -9.16 -1.63 5.51
N SER A 337 -9.28 -0.31 5.43
CA SER A 337 -10.21 0.48 6.24
C SER A 337 -10.97 1.48 5.39
N PRO A 338 -12.24 1.77 5.71
CA PRO A 338 -12.93 2.91 5.13
C PRO A 338 -12.35 4.23 5.67
N SER A 339 -12.68 5.35 5.03
CA SER A 339 -12.20 6.67 5.44
C SER A 339 -12.57 7.03 6.90
N LYS A 340 -13.71 6.55 7.39
CA LYS A 340 -14.16 6.75 8.78
C LYS A 340 -13.55 5.77 9.77
N ARG A 341 -12.90 4.69 9.30
CA ARG A 341 -12.30 3.65 10.16
C ARG A 341 -13.25 3.15 11.25
N ASN A 342 -14.51 2.89 10.89
CA ASN A 342 -15.62 2.64 11.82
C ASN A 342 -16.08 1.17 11.86
N ASN A 343 -15.30 0.22 11.38
CA ASN A 343 -15.55 -1.20 11.63
C ASN A 343 -15.14 -1.57 13.08
N PRO A 344 -15.71 -2.63 13.65
CA PRO A 344 -15.48 -3.00 15.05
C PRO A 344 -14.08 -3.59 15.32
N PHE A 345 -13.28 -3.83 14.27
CA PHE A 345 -11.98 -4.48 14.40
C PHE A 345 -10.82 -3.58 14.03
N ALA A 346 -9.70 -3.82 14.71
CA ALA A 346 -8.36 -3.33 14.37
C ALA A 346 -7.53 -4.52 13.89
N ASN A 347 -6.98 -4.47 12.69
CA ASN A 347 -6.16 -5.57 12.19
C ASN A 347 -4.77 -5.10 11.72
N SER A 348 -3.78 -5.98 11.81
CA SER A 348 -2.41 -5.70 11.41
C SER A 348 -1.71 -6.96 10.90
N GLY A 349 -0.97 -6.85 9.82
CA GLY A 349 0.03 -7.87 9.50
C GLY A 349 1.09 -7.93 10.61
N MET A 350 1.46 -9.13 11.01
CA MET A 350 2.53 -9.44 11.93
C MET A 350 3.50 -10.34 11.21
N VAL A 351 4.64 -9.79 10.82
CA VAL A 351 5.53 -10.43 9.86
C VAL A 351 6.96 -10.51 10.38
N THR A 352 7.69 -11.49 9.90
CA THR A 352 9.14 -11.64 10.13
C THR A 352 9.90 -11.54 8.81
N GLU A 353 11.10 -11.02 8.86
CA GLU A 353 12.01 -10.97 7.71
C GLU A 353 12.35 -12.37 7.21
N ILE A 354 12.33 -12.53 5.89
CA ILE A 354 12.80 -13.70 5.15
C ILE A 354 14.00 -13.26 4.32
N GLN A 355 15.16 -13.80 4.63
CA GLN A 355 16.41 -13.56 3.91
C GLN A 355 16.65 -14.64 2.87
N LEU A 356 17.52 -14.39 1.91
CA LEU A 356 17.87 -15.38 0.86
C LEU A 356 18.37 -16.69 1.43
N GLY A 357 19.13 -16.64 2.54
CA GLY A 357 19.63 -17.85 3.23
C GLY A 357 18.59 -18.60 4.07
N ASP A 358 17.38 -18.06 4.24
CA ASP A 358 16.30 -18.73 4.97
C ASP A 358 15.50 -19.67 4.04
N VAL A 359 15.68 -19.59 2.71
CA VAL A 359 14.92 -20.33 1.71
C VAL A 359 15.80 -21.28 0.89
N ALA A 360 15.23 -22.42 0.49
CA ALA A 360 15.93 -23.35 -0.38
C ALA A 360 16.11 -22.78 -1.80
N GLN A 361 17.29 -22.96 -2.36
CA GLN A 361 17.64 -22.47 -3.71
C GLN A 361 17.30 -23.53 -4.76
N THR A 362 16.02 -23.84 -4.95
CA THR A 362 15.54 -24.93 -5.80
C THR A 362 14.75 -24.46 -7.03
N ASP A 363 14.43 -23.17 -7.11
CA ASP A 363 13.72 -22.64 -8.28
C ASP A 363 14.69 -22.56 -9.48
N PRO A 364 14.35 -23.17 -10.64
CA PRO A 364 15.24 -23.23 -11.79
C PRO A 364 15.50 -21.85 -12.42
N ASP A 365 14.57 -20.91 -12.25
CA ASP A 365 14.66 -19.55 -12.77
C ASP A 365 15.41 -18.60 -11.79
N GLY A 366 15.92 -19.12 -10.65
CA GLY A 366 16.58 -18.31 -9.63
C GLY A 366 15.64 -17.46 -8.76
N LEU A 367 14.32 -17.58 -8.93
CA LEU A 367 13.29 -16.83 -8.17
C LEU A 367 12.92 -17.55 -6.87
N HIS A 368 13.90 -17.98 -6.09
CA HIS A 368 13.73 -18.83 -4.90
C HIS A 368 12.80 -18.24 -3.85
N THR A 369 12.87 -16.94 -3.61
CA THR A 369 12.01 -16.23 -2.65
C THR A 369 10.55 -16.14 -3.13
N LEU A 370 10.31 -16.00 -4.43
CA LEU A 370 8.98 -16.06 -5.03
C LEU A 370 8.39 -17.47 -4.94
N ALA A 371 9.20 -18.49 -5.25
CA ALA A 371 8.79 -19.89 -5.13
C ALA A 371 8.41 -20.24 -3.69
N PHE A 372 9.21 -19.82 -2.71
CA PHE A 372 8.93 -20.00 -1.29
C PHE A 372 7.64 -19.26 -0.86
N GLN A 373 7.45 -18.00 -1.26
CA GLN A 373 6.22 -17.24 -1.00
C GLN A 373 4.99 -18.00 -1.51
N THR A 374 5.02 -18.42 -2.79
CA THR A 374 3.93 -19.17 -3.42
C THR A 374 3.65 -20.51 -2.73
N GLN A 375 4.70 -21.21 -2.30
CA GLN A 375 4.55 -22.45 -1.54
C GLN A 375 3.80 -22.22 -0.22
N VAL A 376 4.14 -21.18 0.54
CA VAL A 376 3.48 -20.87 1.82
C VAL A 376 2.02 -20.45 1.59
N GLU A 377 1.74 -19.66 0.55
CA GLU A 377 0.37 -19.27 0.16
C GLU A 377 -0.50 -20.50 -0.21
N ARG A 378 0.09 -21.48 -0.89
CA ARG A 378 -0.59 -22.75 -1.24
C ARG A 378 -0.81 -23.64 -0.02
N GLN A 379 0.16 -23.75 0.86
CA GLN A 379 0.01 -24.48 2.13
C GLN A 379 -1.10 -23.87 2.98
N ALA A 380 -1.22 -22.53 3.02
CA ALA A 380 -2.32 -21.85 3.69
C ALA A 380 -3.68 -22.18 3.08
N ALA A 381 -3.78 -22.23 1.74
CA ALA A 381 -5.02 -22.64 1.06
C ALA A 381 -5.42 -24.09 1.39
N GLN A 382 -4.47 -24.99 1.42
CA GLN A 382 -4.69 -26.40 1.82
C GLN A 382 -5.15 -26.51 3.28
N ALA A 383 -4.49 -25.80 4.20
CA ALA A 383 -4.85 -25.78 5.62
C ALA A 383 -6.23 -25.16 5.88
N GLY A 384 -6.64 -24.18 5.06
CA GLY A 384 -7.98 -23.57 5.11
C GLY A 384 -9.08 -24.43 4.50
N GLY A 385 -8.74 -25.45 3.71
CA GLY A 385 -9.72 -26.35 3.06
C GLY A 385 -10.24 -25.85 1.71
N GLY A 386 -9.62 -24.82 1.11
CA GLY A 386 -9.97 -24.30 -0.22
C GLY A 386 -10.98 -23.15 -0.20
N ASN A 387 -11.44 -22.74 -1.38
CA ASN A 387 -12.45 -21.68 -1.57
C ASN A 387 -12.13 -20.35 -0.84
N GLN A 388 -10.87 -20.01 -0.76
CA GLN A 388 -10.39 -18.82 -0.04
C GLN A 388 -10.66 -18.84 1.48
N VAL A 389 -11.05 -19.96 2.07
CA VAL A 389 -11.11 -20.12 3.52
C VAL A 389 -9.69 -20.07 4.07
N ALA A 390 -9.45 -19.22 5.06
CA ALA A 390 -8.12 -18.99 5.60
C ALA A 390 -7.86 -19.83 6.87
N PRO A 391 -6.63 -20.35 7.07
CA PRO A 391 -6.26 -20.96 8.33
C PRO A 391 -6.20 -19.89 9.43
N ALA A 392 -6.75 -20.19 10.62
CA ALA A 392 -6.82 -19.23 11.72
C ALA A 392 -6.69 -19.89 13.08
N GLN A 393 -6.30 -19.10 14.08
CA GLN A 393 -6.09 -19.54 15.47
C GLN A 393 -6.23 -18.34 16.41
N ARG A 394 -6.68 -18.53 17.66
CA ARG A 394 -6.57 -17.46 18.65
C ARG A 394 -5.10 -17.16 18.93
N LEU A 395 -4.79 -15.89 19.14
CA LEU A 395 -3.41 -15.43 19.39
C LEU A 395 -2.79 -16.12 20.60
N GLN A 396 -3.54 -16.28 21.70
CA GLN A 396 -3.06 -16.97 22.90
C GLN A 396 -2.80 -18.47 22.63
N ASP A 397 -3.69 -19.15 21.92
CA ASP A 397 -3.54 -20.57 21.59
C ASP A 397 -2.33 -20.83 20.67
N PHE A 398 -2.04 -19.90 19.75
CA PHE A 398 -0.83 -19.94 18.93
C PHE A 398 0.44 -19.87 19.80
N ILE A 399 0.48 -19.01 20.82
CA ILE A 399 1.57 -18.90 21.78
C ILE A 399 1.72 -20.22 22.55
N ASP A 400 0.62 -20.78 23.02
CA ASP A 400 0.55 -22.00 23.84
C ASP A 400 0.68 -23.29 23.02
N ARG A 401 0.72 -23.20 21.68
CA ARG A 401 0.73 -24.33 20.73
C ARG A 401 -0.46 -25.28 20.94
N LYS A 402 -1.65 -24.72 20.98
CA LYS A 402 -2.90 -25.45 21.16
C LYS A 402 -3.87 -25.07 20.05
N THR A 403 -4.55 -26.05 19.47
CA THR A 403 -5.64 -25.78 18.53
C THR A 403 -6.76 -25.05 19.24
N SER A 404 -7.26 -23.97 18.62
CA SER A 404 -8.37 -23.18 19.17
C SER A 404 -9.68 -23.96 19.13
N GLN A 405 -10.42 -23.91 20.23
CA GLN A 405 -11.74 -24.53 20.35
C GLN A 405 -12.85 -23.50 20.11
N GLY A 406 -13.98 -23.94 19.57
CA GLY A 406 -15.15 -23.10 19.33
C GLY A 406 -14.97 -22.12 18.16
N THR A 407 -15.90 -21.19 18.02
CA THR A 407 -15.95 -20.25 16.89
C THR A 407 -14.88 -19.17 17.01
N LEU A 408 -14.18 -18.90 15.91
CA LEU A 408 -13.29 -17.77 15.76
C LEU A 408 -14.07 -16.59 15.14
N ILE A 409 -14.13 -15.47 15.86
CA ILE A 409 -14.81 -14.27 15.37
C ILE A 409 -13.79 -13.38 14.66
N THR A 410 -13.99 -13.15 13.36
CA THR A 410 -13.10 -12.36 12.51
C THR A 410 -13.89 -11.62 11.43
N SER A 411 -13.31 -10.55 10.91
CA SER A 411 -13.86 -9.80 9.77
C SER A 411 -13.59 -10.46 8.41
N TYR A 412 -12.80 -11.53 8.34
CA TYR A 412 -12.47 -12.22 7.10
C TYR A 412 -13.67 -12.95 6.53
N ARG A 413 -14.25 -12.43 5.47
CA ARG A 413 -15.55 -12.84 4.93
C ARG A 413 -15.60 -14.23 4.28
N PRO A 414 -14.59 -14.71 3.54
CA PRO A 414 -14.65 -16.04 2.96
C PRO A 414 -14.75 -17.17 3.99
N GLY A 415 -14.47 -16.87 5.27
CA GLY A 415 -14.50 -17.83 6.36
C GLY A 415 -13.11 -18.28 6.79
N VAL A 416 -13.03 -18.85 7.98
CA VAL A 416 -11.79 -19.35 8.56
C VAL A 416 -11.93 -20.78 9.05
N GLN A 417 -10.85 -21.54 8.93
CA GLN A 417 -10.69 -22.88 9.48
C GLN A 417 -9.76 -22.81 10.69
N SER A 418 -10.21 -23.30 11.85
CA SER A 418 -9.38 -23.43 13.02
C SER A 418 -8.34 -24.54 12.81
N VAL A 419 -7.06 -24.14 12.84
CA VAL A 419 -5.91 -25.05 12.67
C VAL A 419 -4.79 -24.65 13.64
N ASP A 420 -3.80 -25.52 13.84
CA ASP A 420 -2.55 -25.10 14.47
C ASP A 420 -1.67 -24.36 13.46
N LEU A 421 -1.60 -23.03 13.57
CA LEU A 421 -0.79 -22.20 12.70
C LEU A 421 0.72 -22.41 12.90
N ASN A 422 1.16 -23.05 13.98
CA ASN A 422 2.56 -23.45 14.13
C ASN A 422 2.95 -24.57 13.15
N GLU A 423 1.98 -25.37 12.69
CA GLU A 423 2.18 -26.42 11.69
C GLU A 423 1.91 -25.91 10.27
N ALA A 424 0.94 -25.00 10.11
CA ALA A 424 0.58 -24.42 8.81
C ALA A 424 1.62 -23.46 8.24
N LEU A 425 2.50 -22.90 9.09
CA LEU A 425 3.58 -22.02 8.69
C LEU A 425 4.93 -22.75 8.68
N PRO A 426 5.92 -22.27 7.90
CA PRO A 426 7.30 -22.72 8.06
C PRO A 426 7.75 -22.57 9.50
N ARG A 427 8.34 -23.62 10.07
CA ARG A 427 8.70 -23.72 11.50
C ARG A 427 9.44 -22.49 12.04
N PHE A 428 10.41 -21.98 11.28
CA PHE A 428 11.20 -20.82 11.69
C PHE A 428 10.39 -19.53 11.71
N VAL A 429 9.39 -19.39 10.82
CA VAL A 429 8.44 -18.25 10.79
C VAL A 429 7.55 -18.28 12.02
N ALA A 430 6.91 -19.44 12.28
CA ALA A 430 6.03 -19.61 13.44
C ALA A 430 6.78 -19.34 14.76
N GLU A 431 8.02 -19.85 14.91
CA GLU A 431 8.85 -19.61 16.08
C GLU A 431 9.19 -18.13 16.28
N ARG A 432 9.62 -17.44 15.21
CA ARG A 432 9.96 -16.01 15.27
C ARG A 432 8.73 -15.17 15.64
N LEU A 433 7.57 -15.45 15.05
CA LEU A 433 6.32 -14.74 15.36
C LEU A 433 5.90 -14.95 16.81
N ARG A 434 5.93 -16.18 17.31
CA ARG A 434 5.57 -16.50 18.69
C ARG A 434 6.42 -15.74 19.70
N LEU A 435 7.74 -15.72 19.52
CA LEU A 435 8.66 -14.97 20.38
C LEU A 435 8.44 -13.45 20.24
N GLY A 436 8.18 -12.99 19.01
CA GLY A 436 7.86 -11.58 18.74
C GLY A 436 6.57 -11.13 19.41
N PHE A 437 5.51 -11.96 19.43
CA PHE A 437 4.24 -11.64 20.10
C PHE A 437 4.39 -11.54 21.61
N GLN A 438 5.21 -12.38 22.21
CA GLN A 438 5.54 -12.27 23.64
C GLN A 438 6.27 -10.95 23.94
N ASP A 439 7.19 -10.51 23.08
CA ASP A 439 7.85 -9.22 23.22
C ASP A 439 6.89 -8.04 22.98
N PHE A 440 5.98 -8.16 22.01
CA PHE A 440 4.93 -7.17 21.78
C PHE A 440 4.02 -6.99 23.00
N HIS A 441 3.68 -8.08 23.68
CA HIS A 441 2.91 -8.00 24.93
C HIS A 441 3.68 -7.26 26.05
N ARG A 442 5.00 -7.41 26.12
CA ARG A 442 5.82 -6.63 27.06
C ARG A 442 5.83 -5.14 26.76
N LYS A 443 5.85 -4.78 25.45
CA LYS A 443 5.86 -3.38 24.97
C LYS A 443 4.48 -2.71 25.00
N MET A 444 3.45 -3.48 24.73
CA MET A 444 2.05 -3.07 24.76
C MET A 444 1.27 -4.09 25.61
N LYS A 445 1.26 -3.86 26.93
CA LYS A 445 0.55 -4.75 27.87
C LYS A 445 -0.91 -4.89 27.44
N GLY A 446 -1.38 -6.13 27.30
CA GLY A 446 -2.70 -6.44 26.76
C GLY A 446 -2.71 -6.87 25.29
N PHE A 447 -1.59 -6.81 24.55
CA PHE A 447 -1.52 -7.29 23.15
C PHE A 447 -2.04 -8.73 23.00
N LEU A 448 -1.71 -9.63 23.95
CA LEU A 448 -2.25 -10.98 24.01
C LEU A 448 -3.69 -10.95 24.61
N HIS A 449 -4.65 -10.55 23.78
CA HIS A 449 -6.07 -10.50 24.18
C HIS A 449 -6.74 -11.86 23.89
N PRO A 450 -7.66 -12.35 24.76
CA PRO A 450 -8.34 -13.63 24.54
C PRO A 450 -9.13 -13.71 23.23
N ASP A 451 -9.71 -12.61 22.78
CA ASP A 451 -10.50 -12.53 21.54
C ASP A 451 -9.64 -12.17 20.32
N ALA A 452 -8.33 -12.01 20.48
CA ALA A 452 -7.47 -11.74 19.34
C ALA A 452 -7.33 -12.99 18.47
N VAL A 453 -7.54 -12.83 17.16
CA VAL A 453 -7.47 -13.92 16.17
C VAL A 453 -6.36 -13.66 15.18
N LEU A 454 -5.59 -14.71 14.90
CA LEU A 454 -4.61 -14.76 13.82
C LEU A 454 -5.25 -15.39 12.60
N VAL A 455 -5.06 -14.79 11.42
CA VAL A 455 -5.53 -15.29 10.13
C VAL A 455 -4.35 -15.32 9.16
N GLY A 456 -4.16 -16.42 8.45
CA GLY A 456 -3.01 -16.62 7.56
C GLY A 456 -3.39 -16.61 6.07
N VAL A 457 -2.44 -16.23 5.23
CA VAL A 457 -1.12 -15.73 5.52
C VAL A 457 -0.93 -14.31 4.98
N GLU A 458 -0.18 -13.49 5.70
CA GLU A 458 0.28 -12.18 5.22
C GLU A 458 1.64 -12.37 4.56
N SER A 459 1.67 -12.52 3.25
CA SER A 459 2.88 -12.88 2.48
C SER A 459 3.34 -11.78 1.53
N ARG A 460 2.44 -10.87 1.14
CA ARG A 460 2.70 -9.86 0.09
C ARG A 460 2.98 -8.49 0.67
N THR A 461 3.99 -8.43 1.56
CA THR A 461 4.42 -7.18 2.21
C THR A 461 5.32 -6.32 1.32
N SER A 462 6.09 -6.95 0.46
CA SER A 462 6.96 -6.34 -0.54
C SER A 462 7.29 -7.37 -1.62
N SER A 463 7.83 -6.91 -2.75
CA SER A 463 8.25 -7.82 -3.81
C SER A 463 9.34 -8.79 -3.32
N PRO A 464 9.19 -10.10 -3.53
CA PRO A 464 10.24 -11.08 -3.32
C PRO A 464 11.26 -11.11 -4.49
N VAL A 465 11.03 -10.29 -5.52
CA VAL A 465 11.84 -10.19 -6.73
C VAL A 465 12.26 -8.75 -6.95
N ARG A 466 13.45 -8.55 -7.47
CA ARG A 466 13.91 -7.29 -8.06
C ARG A 466 14.11 -7.47 -9.54
N ILE A 467 13.59 -6.53 -10.33
CA ILE A 467 13.92 -6.38 -11.74
C ILE A 467 15.06 -5.37 -11.81
N PRO A 468 16.29 -5.77 -12.18
CA PRO A 468 17.44 -4.87 -12.19
C PRO A 468 17.19 -3.64 -13.06
N ARG A 469 17.73 -2.50 -12.64
CA ARG A 469 17.76 -1.28 -13.44
C ARG A 469 19.00 -0.47 -13.12
N ASP A 470 19.53 0.20 -14.10
CA ASP A 470 20.63 1.15 -13.92
C ASP A 470 20.21 2.29 -12.98
N PRO A 471 21.01 2.68 -12.00
CA PRO A 471 20.61 3.67 -10.98
C PRO A 471 20.44 5.09 -11.53
N ILE A 472 21.02 5.41 -12.70
CA ILE A 472 20.98 6.73 -13.33
C ILE A 472 19.90 6.77 -14.41
N THR A 473 19.95 5.83 -15.36
CA THR A 473 19.02 5.80 -16.51
C THR A 473 17.67 5.18 -16.17
N LEU A 474 17.60 4.42 -15.08
CA LEU A 474 16.45 3.62 -14.63
C LEU A 474 15.98 2.57 -15.64
N GLN A 475 16.77 2.27 -16.68
CA GLN A 475 16.49 1.24 -17.66
C GLN A 475 17.01 -0.12 -17.21
N HIS A 476 16.36 -1.19 -17.70
CA HIS A 476 16.89 -2.54 -17.54
C HIS A 476 18.21 -2.69 -18.31
N PRO A 477 19.28 -3.26 -17.71
CA PRO A 477 20.59 -3.33 -18.38
C PRO A 477 20.59 -4.11 -19.72
N GLU A 478 19.74 -5.11 -19.82
CA GLU A 478 19.64 -6.01 -20.98
C GLU A 478 18.51 -5.63 -21.95
N ALA A 479 17.70 -4.60 -21.64
CA ALA A 479 16.57 -4.17 -22.46
C ALA A 479 16.43 -2.64 -22.43
N LEU A 480 17.20 -1.94 -23.25
CA LEU A 480 17.10 -0.49 -23.40
C LEU A 480 15.69 -0.10 -23.84
N GLY A 481 15.11 0.87 -23.15
CA GLY A 481 13.72 1.29 -23.33
C GLY A 481 12.74 0.62 -22.37
N LEU A 482 13.15 -0.37 -21.57
CA LEU A 482 12.36 -0.95 -20.48
C LEU A 482 12.74 -0.30 -19.14
N PHE A 483 11.76 0.29 -18.44
CA PHE A 483 11.93 0.99 -17.17
C PHE A 483 11.19 0.23 -16.04
N PRO A 484 11.86 -0.67 -15.29
CA PRO A 484 11.27 -1.33 -14.13
C PRO A 484 10.87 -0.33 -13.05
N CYS A 485 9.61 -0.33 -12.63
CA CYS A 485 9.02 0.73 -11.83
C CYS A 485 8.20 0.20 -10.65
N GLY A 486 8.21 0.96 -9.56
CA GLY A 486 7.34 0.75 -8.42
C GLY A 486 7.65 -0.50 -7.60
N GLU A 487 6.60 -1.07 -7.00
CA GLU A 487 6.72 -2.25 -6.14
C GLU A 487 7.09 -3.51 -6.93
N GLY A 488 6.57 -3.68 -8.15
CA GLY A 488 6.89 -4.82 -9.02
C GLY A 488 8.36 -4.86 -9.38
N GLY A 489 8.96 -3.70 -9.67
CA GLY A 489 10.40 -3.59 -9.88
C GLY A 489 11.25 -3.81 -8.62
N GLY A 490 10.65 -3.80 -7.43
CA GLY A 490 11.34 -3.93 -6.14
C GLY A 490 11.91 -2.61 -5.59
N TYR A 491 11.40 -1.46 -6.05
CA TYR A 491 11.94 -0.12 -5.73
C TYR A 491 11.03 0.74 -4.86
N ALA A 492 9.80 0.32 -4.62
CA ALA A 492 8.82 1.02 -3.79
C ALA A 492 8.14 0.07 -2.79
N GLY A 493 7.39 0.64 -1.86
CA GLY A 493 6.55 -0.08 -0.89
C GLY A 493 5.43 0.82 -0.38
N GLY A 494 4.31 0.91 -1.13
CA GLY A 494 3.14 1.73 -0.82
C GLY A 494 2.86 2.83 -1.84
N ILE A 495 1.67 3.40 -1.77
CA ILE A 495 1.08 4.31 -2.78
C ILE A 495 2.02 5.47 -3.15
N VAL A 496 2.47 6.24 -2.15
CA VAL A 496 3.27 7.46 -2.40
C VAL A 496 4.64 7.13 -2.97
N SER A 497 5.34 6.11 -2.42
CA SER A 497 6.65 5.73 -2.95
C SER A 497 6.58 5.14 -4.35
N ALA A 498 5.50 4.42 -4.69
CA ALA A 498 5.26 3.90 -6.03
C ALA A 498 4.96 5.05 -7.02
N ALA A 499 4.13 6.01 -6.62
CA ALA A 499 3.85 7.22 -7.41
C ALA A 499 5.11 8.05 -7.69
N ILE A 500 5.94 8.27 -6.67
CA ILE A 500 7.24 8.96 -6.82
C ILE A 500 8.14 8.22 -7.82
N ASP A 501 8.21 6.89 -7.72
CA ASP A 501 9.06 6.09 -8.62
C ASP A 501 8.54 6.11 -10.06
N GLY A 502 7.21 6.15 -10.26
CA GLY A 502 6.56 6.36 -11.55
C GLY A 502 6.97 7.69 -12.20
N ILE A 503 6.89 8.79 -11.44
CA ILE A 503 7.34 10.11 -11.90
C ILE A 503 8.81 10.08 -12.30
N ARG A 504 9.68 9.46 -11.49
CA ARG A 504 11.11 9.34 -11.78
C ARG A 504 11.41 8.55 -13.06
N CYS A 505 10.70 7.44 -13.29
CA CYS A 505 10.86 6.67 -14.52
C CYS A 505 10.42 7.49 -15.75
N ALA A 506 9.34 8.26 -15.66
CA ALA A 506 8.90 9.15 -16.73
C ALA A 506 9.94 10.26 -17.01
N GLU A 507 10.51 10.86 -15.96
CA GLU A 507 11.55 11.89 -16.09
C GLU A 507 12.85 11.32 -16.70
N ALA A 508 13.29 10.14 -16.27
CA ALA A 508 14.48 9.48 -16.83
C ALA A 508 14.27 9.13 -18.31
N LEU A 509 13.08 8.64 -18.66
CA LEU A 509 12.69 8.32 -20.05
C LEU A 509 12.74 9.56 -20.94
N ALA A 510 12.26 10.71 -20.45
CA ALA A 510 12.24 11.96 -21.21
C ALA A 510 13.64 12.57 -21.44
N LEU A 511 14.56 12.35 -20.50
CA LEU A 511 15.94 12.81 -20.63
C LEU A 511 16.75 12.02 -21.67
N GLY A 512 16.18 10.95 -22.24
CA GLY A 512 16.87 10.08 -23.20
C GLY A 512 18.03 9.28 -22.59
N ARG A 513 18.05 9.23 -21.28
CA ARG A 513 19.06 8.52 -20.48
C ARG A 513 18.65 7.09 -20.24
#